data_66c5f9f097a4fb8bb39874abd26cc38f
#
_entry.id   66c5f9f097a4fb8bb39874abd26cc38f
#
_cell.length_a   1.000
_cell.length_b   1.000
_cell.length_c   1.000
_cell.angle_alpha   90.00
_cell.angle_beta   90.00
_cell.angle_gamma   90.00
#
_symmetry.space_group_name_H-M   'P 1'
#
loop_
_entity.id
_entity.type
_entity.pdbx_description
1 polymer ?
#
loop_
_entity_poly.entity_id
_entity_poly.type
_entity_poly.pdbx_seq_one_letter_code
_entity_poly.pdbx_strand_id
1 'polypeptide(L)'
;MGLLEFQKLPVNTLVGADWKTFKEITKGQKIEKGYKTKYCLTKSVCWLLSPLHNIQDRRYNKRLKDMAMNMEPVFILGHWRSGTTFVHNVLAHDKHFGYTTTYQTVFPHIMMWGQPFFK
;
A
#
# COMPACT_ATOMS: atom_id res chain seq x y z
N MET A 1 6.87 12.17 10.57
CA MET A 1 5.41 12.00 10.77
C MET A 1 5.21 10.86 11.74
N GLY A 2 4.79 11.15 12.97
CA GLY A 2 4.76 10.17 14.05
C GLY A 2 3.49 9.31 14.01
N LEU A 3 3.56 8.11 14.60
CA LEU A 3 2.44 7.16 14.74
C LEU A 3 1.16 7.80 15.29
N LEU A 4 1.29 8.84 16.12
CA LEU A 4 0.18 9.57 16.74
C LEU A 4 -0.62 10.42 15.73
N GLU A 5 0.00 10.88 14.63
CA GLU A 5 -0.71 11.62 13.58
C GLU A 5 -1.53 10.69 12.68
N PHE A 6 -1.11 9.44 12.52
CA PHE A 6 -1.87 8.45 11.77
C PHE A 6 -3.23 8.13 12.43
N GLN A 7 -3.32 8.19 13.77
CA GLN A 7 -4.59 8.02 14.49
C GLN A 7 -5.57 9.17 14.27
N LYS A 8 -5.07 10.35 13.91
CA LYS A 8 -5.91 11.54 13.62
C LYS A 8 -6.50 11.52 12.21
N LEU A 9 -5.97 10.68 11.30
CA LEU A 9 -6.52 10.57 9.96
C LEU A 9 -7.97 10.04 10.00
N PRO A 10 -8.86 10.59 9.18
CA PRO A 10 -10.27 10.17 9.13
C PRO A 10 -10.47 8.79 8.49
N VAL A 11 -9.40 8.15 8.04
CA VAL A 11 -9.41 6.85 7.34
C VAL A 11 -8.61 5.80 8.11
N ASN A 12 -8.93 4.53 7.88
CA ASN A 12 -8.22 3.39 8.46
C ASN A 12 -7.02 3.00 7.58
N THR A 13 -6.09 2.21 8.11
CA THR A 13 -4.94 1.62 7.38
C THR A 13 -5.33 0.79 6.16
N LEU A 14 -6.58 0.33 6.09
CA LEU A 14 -7.14 -0.40 4.95
C LEU A 14 -7.54 0.49 3.75
N VAL A 15 -7.28 1.78 3.79
CA VAL A 15 -7.68 2.73 2.73
C VAL A 15 -7.11 2.39 1.34
N GLY A 16 -5.96 1.73 1.30
CA GLY A 16 -5.32 1.28 0.07
C GLY A 16 -5.68 -0.14 -0.37
N ALA A 17 -6.50 -0.86 0.39
CA ALA A 17 -6.89 -2.22 0.06
C ALA A 17 -7.89 -2.26 -1.11
N ASP A 18 -7.84 -3.33 -1.89
CA ASP A 18 -8.87 -3.61 -2.88
C ASP A 18 -10.20 -3.99 -2.21
N TRP A 19 -11.29 -3.87 -2.95
CA TRP A 19 -12.64 -4.13 -2.44
C TRP A 19 -12.84 -5.56 -1.91
N LYS A 20 -12.19 -6.54 -2.56
CA LYS A 20 -12.29 -7.94 -2.15
C LYS A 20 -11.61 -8.16 -0.80
N THR A 21 -10.35 -7.72 -0.67
CA THR A 21 -9.58 -7.80 0.58
C THR A 21 -10.26 -7.03 1.71
N PHE A 22 -10.79 -5.83 1.43
CA PHE A 22 -11.54 -5.06 2.43
C PHE A 22 -12.74 -5.85 2.97
N LYS A 23 -13.53 -6.48 2.08
CA LYS A 23 -14.66 -7.32 2.49
C LYS A 23 -14.25 -8.55 3.29
N GLU A 24 -13.18 -9.22 2.88
CA GLU A 24 -12.68 -10.41 3.57
C GLU A 24 -12.23 -10.07 5.00
N ILE A 25 -11.44 -9.02 5.18
CA ILE A 25 -10.94 -8.58 6.48
C ILE A 25 -12.07 -8.10 7.40
N THR A 26 -13.06 -7.39 6.86
CA THR A 26 -14.15 -6.84 7.67
C THR A 26 -15.31 -7.80 7.90
N LYS A 27 -15.28 -8.97 7.25
CA LYS A 27 -16.33 -9.98 7.38
C LYS A 27 -16.41 -10.53 8.81
N GLY A 28 -17.57 -10.38 9.43
CA GLY A 28 -17.79 -10.87 10.82
C GLY A 28 -17.23 -10.00 11.93
N GLN A 29 -16.59 -8.87 11.61
CA GLN A 29 -16.07 -7.94 12.61
C GLN A 29 -17.18 -7.03 13.14
N LYS A 30 -17.30 -6.92 14.48
CA LYS A 30 -18.17 -5.94 15.12
C LYS A 30 -17.46 -4.58 15.16
N ILE A 31 -18.00 -3.61 14.43
CA ILE A 31 -17.43 -2.26 14.38
C ILE A 31 -18.00 -1.46 15.55
N GLU A 32 -17.11 -1.02 16.44
CA GLU A 32 -17.46 -0.17 17.57
C GLU A 32 -18.03 1.17 17.10
N LYS A 33 -18.97 1.73 17.90
CA LYS A 33 -19.74 2.93 17.51
C LYS A 33 -18.83 4.13 17.16
N GLY A 34 -17.71 4.31 17.88
CA GLY A 34 -16.74 5.39 17.64
C GLY A 34 -15.98 5.29 16.29
N TYR A 35 -15.90 4.11 15.70
CA TYR A 35 -15.14 3.88 14.46
C TYR A 35 -16.03 3.74 13.22
N LYS A 36 -17.35 3.84 13.34
CA LYS A 36 -18.29 3.70 12.21
C LYS A 36 -18.04 4.71 11.10
N THR A 37 -17.73 5.96 11.44
CA THR A 37 -17.43 7.02 10.45
C THR A 37 -16.18 6.70 9.68
N LYS A 38 -15.09 6.31 10.37
CA LYS A 38 -13.83 5.91 9.71
C LYS A 38 -14.02 4.68 8.81
N TYR A 39 -14.80 3.71 9.26
CA TYR A 39 -15.15 2.53 8.48
C TYR A 39 -15.91 2.91 7.20
N CYS A 40 -16.92 3.77 7.33
CA CYS A 40 -17.76 4.21 6.20
C CYS A 40 -16.92 4.97 5.16
N LEU A 41 -16.06 5.87 5.59
CA LEU A 41 -15.13 6.60 4.71
C LEU A 41 -14.16 5.66 4.01
N THR A 42 -13.50 4.77 4.75
CA THR A 42 -12.57 3.78 4.18
C THR A 42 -13.27 2.87 3.16
N LYS A 43 -14.47 2.38 3.51
CA LYS A 43 -15.29 1.57 2.62
C LYS A 43 -15.63 2.30 1.33
N SER A 44 -16.02 3.57 1.40
CA SER A 44 -16.36 4.39 0.23
C SER A 44 -15.14 4.61 -0.67
N VAL A 45 -13.97 4.88 -0.09
CA VAL A 45 -12.71 5.03 -0.84
C VAL A 45 -12.32 3.73 -1.52
N CYS A 46 -12.33 2.59 -0.82
CA CYS A 46 -12.02 1.28 -1.41
C CYS A 46 -12.99 0.93 -2.55
N TRP A 47 -14.28 1.23 -2.40
CA TRP A 47 -15.26 1.00 -3.44
C TRP A 47 -15.02 1.88 -4.67
N LEU A 48 -14.73 3.17 -4.46
CA LEU A 48 -14.45 4.14 -5.54
C LEU A 48 -13.17 3.79 -6.32
N LEU A 49 -12.14 3.28 -5.63
CA LEU A 49 -10.86 2.89 -6.23
C LEU A 49 -10.92 1.52 -6.91
N SER A 50 -11.91 0.69 -6.61
CA SER A 50 -12.05 -0.67 -7.15
C SER A 50 -11.97 -0.77 -8.68
N PRO A 51 -12.61 0.09 -9.48
CA PRO A 51 -12.50 0.02 -10.94
C PRO A 51 -11.07 0.32 -11.42
N LEU A 52 -10.33 1.22 -10.75
CA LEU A 52 -8.93 1.50 -11.08
C LEU A 52 -8.03 0.27 -10.82
N HIS A 53 -8.28 -0.46 -9.73
CA HIS A 53 -7.58 -1.71 -9.44
C HIS A 53 -7.77 -2.71 -10.59
N ASN A 54 -9.00 -2.94 -11.00
CA ASN A 54 -9.32 -3.89 -12.06
C ASN A 54 -8.68 -3.52 -13.40
N ILE A 55 -8.61 -2.22 -13.73
CA ILE A 55 -7.94 -1.73 -14.95
C ILE A 55 -6.44 -1.95 -14.85
N GLN A 56 -5.83 -1.64 -13.72
CA GLN A 56 -4.41 -1.86 -13.49
C GLN A 56 -4.06 -3.34 -13.62
N ASP A 57 -4.79 -4.21 -12.94
CA ASP A 57 -4.56 -5.66 -12.97
C ASP A 57 -4.66 -6.21 -14.38
N ARG A 58 -5.69 -5.85 -15.14
CA ARG A 58 -5.84 -6.30 -16.54
C ARG A 58 -4.71 -5.83 -17.43
N ARG A 59 -4.22 -4.60 -17.23
CA ARG A 59 -3.18 -3.99 -18.08
C ARG A 59 -1.78 -4.52 -17.78
N TYR A 60 -1.48 -4.78 -16.51
CA TYR A 60 -0.12 -5.12 -16.07
C TYR A 60 0.07 -6.61 -15.78
N ASN A 61 -0.95 -7.36 -15.38
CA ASN A 61 -0.82 -8.79 -15.09
C ASN A 61 -0.30 -9.61 -16.27
N LYS A 62 -0.68 -9.26 -17.50
CA LYS A 62 -0.15 -9.93 -18.68
C LYS A 62 1.35 -9.68 -18.82
N ARG A 63 1.78 -8.43 -18.68
CA ARG A 63 3.21 -8.06 -18.77
C ARG A 63 4.04 -8.66 -17.65
N LEU A 64 3.51 -8.72 -16.43
CA LEU A 64 4.20 -9.31 -15.27
C LEU A 64 4.39 -10.81 -15.41
N LYS A 65 3.45 -11.52 -16.02
CA LYS A 65 3.58 -12.97 -16.29
C LYS A 65 4.68 -13.28 -17.31
N ASP A 66 4.89 -12.39 -18.27
CA ASP A 66 5.90 -12.54 -19.30
C ASP A 66 7.29 -12.07 -18.85
N MET A 67 7.37 -11.35 -17.72
CA MET A 67 8.63 -10.94 -17.11
C MET A 67 9.12 -12.06 -16.19
N ALA A 68 10.13 -12.82 -16.65
CA ALA A 68 10.89 -13.69 -15.75
C ALA A 68 11.60 -12.81 -14.71
N MET A 69 11.08 -12.77 -13.49
CA MET A 69 11.73 -12.05 -12.39
C MET A 69 12.96 -12.83 -11.93
N ASN A 70 14.09 -12.57 -12.56
CA ASN A 70 15.39 -13.09 -12.14
C ASN A 70 16.02 -12.24 -11.03
N MET A 71 15.22 -11.48 -10.31
CA MET A 71 15.71 -10.58 -9.27
C MET A 71 15.57 -11.25 -7.91
N GLU A 72 16.69 -11.48 -7.26
CA GLU A 72 16.72 -11.91 -5.87
C GLU A 72 16.32 -10.74 -4.97
N PRO A 73 15.27 -10.89 -4.14
CA PRO A 73 14.86 -9.82 -3.24
C PRO A 73 15.89 -9.62 -2.12
N VAL A 74 16.25 -8.37 -1.85
CA VAL A 74 17.13 -8.00 -0.74
C VAL A 74 16.28 -7.60 0.46
N PHE A 75 16.42 -8.29 1.58
CA PHE A 75 15.72 -8.01 2.82
C PHE A 75 16.64 -7.28 3.80
N ILE A 76 16.20 -6.10 4.28
CA ILE A 76 16.89 -5.35 5.33
C ILE A 76 16.24 -5.71 6.67
N LEU A 77 16.91 -6.55 7.44
CA LEU A 77 16.47 -6.97 8.76
C LEU A 77 17.24 -6.23 9.84
N GLY A 78 16.55 -5.75 10.85
CA GLY A 78 17.20 -5.08 11.98
C GLY A 78 16.26 -4.97 13.18
N HIS A 79 16.86 -4.79 14.35
CA HIS A 79 16.13 -4.51 15.58
C HIS A 79 15.43 -3.15 15.51
N TRP A 80 14.42 -2.94 16.33
CA TRP A 80 13.73 -1.65 16.42
C TRP A 80 14.74 -0.51 16.68
N ARG A 81 14.62 0.58 15.91
CA ARG A 81 15.52 1.76 15.93
C ARG A 81 16.99 1.49 15.60
N SER A 82 17.30 0.42 14.88
CA SER A 82 18.66 0.07 14.44
C SER A 82 19.12 0.77 13.16
N GLY A 83 18.34 1.71 12.62
CA GLY A 83 18.71 2.46 11.41
C GLY A 83 18.34 1.76 10.09
N THR A 84 17.45 0.78 10.09
CA THR A 84 16.97 0.09 8.86
C THR A 84 16.46 1.07 7.81
N THR A 85 15.75 2.14 8.22
CA THR A 85 15.29 3.20 7.32
C THR A 85 16.45 3.95 6.67
N PHE A 86 17.53 4.20 7.40
CA PHE A 86 18.72 4.84 6.86
C PHE A 86 19.38 3.96 5.79
N VAL A 87 19.58 2.68 6.09
CA VAL A 87 20.14 1.71 5.14
C VAL A 87 19.27 1.58 3.90
N HIS A 88 17.96 1.51 4.07
CA HIS A 88 17.01 1.51 2.95
C HIS A 88 17.17 2.75 2.07
N ASN A 89 17.27 3.94 2.67
CA ASN A 89 17.44 5.18 1.92
C ASN A 89 18.78 5.22 1.17
N VAL A 90 19.87 4.71 1.76
CA VAL A 90 21.17 4.62 1.09
C VAL A 90 21.09 3.69 -0.12
N LEU A 91 20.51 2.51 0.03
CA LEU A 91 20.35 1.55 -1.06
C LEU A 91 19.40 2.08 -2.15
N ALA A 92 18.38 2.85 -1.80
CA ALA A 92 17.45 3.46 -2.76
C ALA A 92 18.09 4.52 -3.67
N HIS A 93 19.29 5.02 -3.34
CA HIS A 93 20.06 5.91 -4.22
C HIS A 93 20.86 5.16 -5.28
N ASP A 94 21.08 3.86 -5.11
CA ASP A 94 21.75 3.05 -6.10
C ASP A 94 20.74 2.58 -7.17
N LYS A 95 21.06 2.89 -8.44
CA LYS A 95 20.20 2.57 -9.60
C LYS A 95 20.05 1.08 -9.87
N HIS A 96 20.88 0.23 -9.28
CA HIS A 96 20.80 -1.22 -9.39
C HIS A 96 19.69 -1.82 -8.53
N PHE A 97 19.23 -1.09 -7.50
CA PHE A 97 18.16 -1.55 -6.62
C PHE A 97 16.83 -0.89 -6.95
N GLY A 98 15.81 -1.72 -7.14
CA GLY A 98 14.43 -1.27 -7.09
C GLY A 98 13.99 -1.10 -5.63
N TYR A 99 13.29 -0.03 -5.31
CA TYR A 99 12.76 0.22 -3.97
C TYR A 99 11.28 0.57 -4.00
N THR A 100 10.62 0.30 -2.89
CA THR A 100 9.19 0.60 -2.73
C THR A 100 9.03 1.94 -2.03
N THR A 101 8.27 2.85 -2.63
CA THR A 101 7.96 4.15 -2.01
C THR A 101 6.85 4.01 -0.98
N THR A 102 6.73 4.98 -0.06
CA THR A 102 5.64 5.03 0.93
C THR A 102 4.27 5.01 0.25
N TYR A 103 4.12 5.71 -0.89
CA TYR A 103 2.89 5.67 -1.68
C TYR A 103 2.54 4.25 -2.15
N GLN A 104 3.51 3.53 -2.71
CA GLN A 104 3.32 2.16 -3.19
C GLN A 104 2.98 1.20 -2.05
N THR A 105 3.52 1.42 -0.85
CA THR A 105 3.19 0.62 0.33
C THR A 105 1.75 0.85 0.81
N VAL A 106 1.27 2.09 0.77
CA VAL A 106 -0.09 2.44 1.21
C VAL A 106 -1.14 2.06 0.16
N PHE A 107 -0.81 2.21 -1.12
CA PHE A 107 -1.72 1.97 -2.24
C PHE A 107 -1.16 0.94 -3.24
N PRO A 108 -0.93 -0.32 -2.83
CA PRO A 108 -0.29 -1.32 -3.68
C PRO A 108 -1.09 -1.60 -4.96
N HIS A 109 -2.41 -1.54 -4.89
CA HIS A 109 -3.30 -1.87 -6.02
C HIS A 109 -3.49 -0.75 -7.05
N ILE A 110 -3.06 0.49 -6.75
CA ILE A 110 -3.11 1.63 -7.69
C ILE A 110 -1.75 2.31 -7.84
N MET A 111 -0.68 1.64 -7.43
CA MET A 111 0.67 2.21 -7.37
C MET A 111 1.16 2.77 -8.71
N MET A 112 0.71 2.20 -9.83
CA MET A 112 1.15 2.62 -11.16
C MET A 112 0.49 3.91 -11.66
N TRP A 113 -0.69 4.24 -11.15
CA TRP A 113 -1.43 5.44 -11.55
C TRP A 113 -1.00 6.70 -10.80
N GLY A 114 -0.61 6.56 -9.55
CA GLY A 114 -0.28 7.70 -8.69
C GLY A 114 1.17 8.15 -8.76
N GLN A 115 2.07 7.37 -9.35
CA GLN A 115 3.50 7.69 -9.42
C GLN A 115 3.84 9.11 -9.92
N PRO A 116 3.20 9.64 -10.99
CA PRO A 116 3.53 10.99 -11.46
C PRO A 116 3.09 12.10 -10.51
N PHE A 117 2.17 11.85 -9.59
CA PHE A 117 1.65 12.85 -8.64
C PHE A 117 2.42 12.89 -7.31
N PHE A 118 3.19 11.85 -6.98
CA PHE A 118 3.87 11.68 -5.70
C PHE A 118 5.39 11.59 -5.82
N LYS A 119 5.96 12.17 -6.87
CA LYS A 119 7.40 12.34 -7.01
C LYS A 119 7.92 13.53 -6.24
#